data_d064d3109926ad2e7161dc7aced0a62a
#
_entry.id   d064d3109926ad2e7161dc7aced0a62a
#
_cell.length_a   1.000
_cell.length_b   1.000
_cell.length_c   1.000
_cell.angle_alpha   90.00
_cell.angle_beta   90.00
_cell.angle_gamma   90.00
#
_symmetry.space_group_name_H-M   'P 1'
#
loop_
_entity.id
_entity.type
_entity.pdbx_description
1 polymer ?
#
loop_
_entity_poly.entity_id
_entity_poly.type
_entity_poly.pdbx_seq_one_letter_code
_entity_poly.pdbx_strand_id
1 'polypeptide(L)'
;MGVDILAVMKMVIQSLLSIWLGLASAVAAETGITVRQEGMRLIVEGWLKTSVSPATAWTVLTDYVRFPEFVPGIHANQVLESRNGGKIIEQRGEVISGQFRMPYTGQMRVEEHAGEGLEILFLSGPFKDARGEWNMQPGRPLKLTYRMDMDLMKTPFPPPLAPAIAEQQVRTWVEVFGREMERRKAK
;
A
#
# COMPACT_ATOMS: atom_id res chain seq x y z
N MET A 1 63.90 -2.42 -17.80
CA MET A 1 62.87 -2.00 -16.87
C MET A 1 61.66 -2.95 -17.04
N GLY A 2 61.64 -4.02 -16.23
CA GLY A 2 60.57 -5.02 -16.28
C GLY A 2 59.44 -4.55 -15.35
N VAL A 3 58.26 -4.39 -15.91
CA VAL A 3 57.03 -4.12 -15.09
C VAL A 3 56.70 -5.43 -14.39
N ASP A 4 56.61 -5.38 -13.04
CA ASP A 4 56.31 -6.55 -12.24
C ASP A 4 54.78 -6.89 -12.38
N ILE A 5 54.54 -7.84 -13.28
CA ILE A 5 53.20 -8.31 -13.69
C ILE A 5 52.45 -8.87 -12.46
N LEU A 6 53.16 -9.42 -11.44
CA LEU A 6 52.56 -9.93 -10.23
C LEU A 6 52.00 -8.81 -9.33
N ALA A 7 52.66 -7.65 -9.30
CA ALA A 7 52.22 -6.50 -8.51
C ALA A 7 50.96 -5.86 -9.15
N VAL A 8 50.91 -5.77 -10.49
CA VAL A 8 49.73 -5.27 -11.22
C VAL A 8 48.53 -6.20 -11.07
N MET A 9 48.76 -7.53 -11.10
CA MET A 9 47.69 -8.53 -10.94
C MET A 9 47.11 -8.54 -9.51
N LYS A 10 47.92 -8.33 -8.48
CA LYS A 10 47.45 -8.18 -7.10
C LYS A 10 46.60 -6.92 -6.89
N MET A 11 47.02 -5.80 -7.50
CA MET A 11 46.30 -4.54 -7.43
C MET A 11 44.89 -4.60 -8.12
N VAL A 12 44.79 -5.32 -9.25
CA VAL A 12 43.52 -5.52 -9.96
C VAL A 12 42.60 -6.46 -9.19
N ILE A 13 43.14 -7.52 -8.56
CA ILE A 13 42.33 -8.45 -7.74
C ILE A 13 41.80 -7.76 -6.48
N GLN A 14 42.60 -6.89 -5.83
CA GLN A 14 42.12 -6.12 -4.67
C GLN A 14 41.07 -5.07 -5.03
N SER A 15 41.15 -4.47 -6.23
CA SER A 15 40.13 -3.52 -6.70
C SER A 15 38.79 -4.19 -7.05
N LEU A 16 38.82 -5.43 -7.50
CA LEU A 16 37.60 -6.19 -7.82
C LEU A 16 36.91 -6.76 -6.56
N LEU A 17 37.65 -6.99 -5.48
CA LEU A 17 37.07 -7.47 -4.21
C LEU A 17 36.35 -6.36 -3.42
N SER A 18 36.66 -5.08 -3.69
CA SER A 18 36.06 -3.93 -3.01
C SER A 18 34.70 -3.50 -3.59
N ILE A 19 34.32 -3.99 -4.76
CA ILE A 19 33.07 -3.63 -5.45
C ILE A 19 31.89 -4.53 -5.01
N TRP A 20 32.16 -5.63 -4.28
CA TRP A 20 31.15 -6.61 -3.89
C TRP A 20 30.48 -6.37 -2.54
N LEU A 21 30.81 -5.30 -1.80
CA LEU A 21 30.25 -5.01 -0.47
C LEU A 21 29.19 -3.91 -0.46
N GLY A 22 28.50 -3.65 -1.54
CA GLY A 22 27.53 -2.56 -1.63
C GLY A 22 26.13 -2.91 -2.13
N LEU A 23 25.85 -4.18 -2.42
CA LEU A 23 24.48 -4.62 -2.69
C LEU A 23 23.78 -4.90 -1.35
N ALA A 24 23.38 -3.83 -0.65
CA ALA A 24 22.31 -3.93 0.32
C ALA A 24 21.09 -4.44 -0.46
N SER A 25 20.81 -5.73 -0.35
CA SER A 25 19.57 -6.31 -0.84
C SER A 25 18.45 -5.52 -0.18
N ALA A 26 17.81 -4.62 -0.93
CA ALA A 26 16.53 -4.08 -0.54
C ALA A 26 15.63 -5.30 -0.38
N VAL A 27 15.37 -5.69 0.86
CA VAL A 27 14.39 -6.74 1.16
C VAL A 27 13.09 -6.21 0.62
N ALA A 28 12.70 -6.69 -0.55
CA ALA A 28 11.41 -6.38 -1.14
C ALA A 28 10.33 -6.75 -0.11
N ALA A 29 9.39 -5.85 0.14
CA ALA A 29 8.30 -6.13 1.05
C ALA A 29 7.59 -7.41 0.58
N GLU A 30 7.50 -8.40 1.47
CA GLU A 30 6.75 -9.63 1.20
C GLU A 30 5.26 -9.29 1.28
N THR A 31 4.50 -9.60 0.23
CA THR A 31 3.06 -9.30 0.14
C THR A 31 2.25 -10.53 -0.23
N GLY A 32 0.99 -10.57 0.15
CA GLY A 32 0.04 -11.60 -0.27
C GLY A 32 -1.39 -11.07 -0.27
N ILE A 33 -2.25 -11.73 -1.05
CA ILE A 33 -3.66 -11.38 -1.20
C ILE A 33 -4.51 -12.62 -1.06
N THR A 34 -5.64 -12.49 -0.39
CA THR A 34 -6.69 -13.50 -0.26
C THR A 34 -8.02 -12.88 -0.66
N VAL A 35 -8.79 -13.59 -1.48
CA VAL A 35 -10.14 -13.21 -1.89
C VAL A 35 -11.12 -14.28 -1.41
N ARG A 36 -12.19 -13.86 -0.74
CA ARG A 36 -13.26 -14.73 -0.27
C ARG A 36 -14.61 -14.12 -0.62
N GLN A 37 -15.44 -14.91 -1.28
CA GLN A 37 -16.81 -14.54 -1.61
C GLN A 37 -17.79 -15.46 -0.92
N GLU A 38 -18.74 -14.89 -0.22
CA GLU A 38 -19.82 -15.58 0.49
C GLU A 38 -21.16 -15.01 0.00
N GLY A 39 -21.76 -15.66 -0.99
CA GLY A 39 -22.93 -15.11 -1.69
C GLY A 39 -22.60 -13.80 -2.39
N MET A 40 -23.24 -12.71 -1.96
CA MET A 40 -23.01 -11.36 -2.47
C MET A 40 -22.01 -10.55 -1.65
N ARG A 41 -21.50 -11.10 -0.55
CA ARG A 41 -20.45 -10.47 0.24
C ARG A 41 -19.08 -10.83 -0.29
N LEU A 42 -18.27 -9.84 -0.58
CA LEU A 42 -16.88 -9.99 -1.02
C LEU A 42 -15.95 -9.44 0.04
N ILE A 43 -14.99 -10.27 0.43
CA ILE A 43 -13.92 -9.91 1.36
C ILE A 43 -12.60 -10.09 0.65
N VAL A 44 -11.82 -9.01 0.56
CA VAL A 44 -10.45 -9.04 0.04
C VAL A 44 -9.51 -8.61 1.14
N GLU A 45 -8.50 -9.42 1.40
CA GLU A 45 -7.49 -9.15 2.41
C GLU A 45 -6.10 -9.19 1.76
N GLY A 46 -5.38 -8.09 1.92
CA GLY A 46 -3.99 -7.97 1.51
C GLY A 46 -3.09 -7.80 2.72
N TRP A 47 -1.87 -8.29 2.66
CA TRP A 47 -0.90 -8.08 3.71
C TRP A 47 0.49 -7.77 3.14
N LEU A 48 1.27 -7.07 3.93
CA LEU A 48 2.69 -6.83 3.66
C LEU A 48 3.52 -6.98 4.94
N LYS A 49 4.75 -7.46 4.78
CA LYS A 49 5.79 -7.44 5.81
C LYS A 49 6.86 -6.44 5.40
N THR A 50 7.26 -5.57 6.31
CA THR A 50 8.23 -4.50 6.05
C THR A 50 9.18 -4.32 7.23
N SER A 51 10.36 -3.80 6.96
CA SER A 51 11.36 -3.50 7.98
C SER A 51 11.28 -2.07 8.54
N VAL A 52 10.26 -1.29 8.12
CA VAL A 52 10.07 0.07 8.63
C VAL A 52 9.56 0.08 10.07
N SER A 53 9.74 1.21 10.75
CA SER A 53 9.18 1.38 12.09
C SER A 53 7.65 1.53 12.05
N PRO A 54 6.92 1.15 13.11
CA PRO A 54 5.49 1.42 13.21
C PRO A 54 5.15 2.91 13.03
N ALA A 55 6.01 3.81 13.53
CA ALA A 55 5.83 5.25 13.37
C ALA A 55 5.91 5.70 11.89
N THR A 56 6.87 5.16 11.13
CA THR A 56 6.97 5.43 9.69
C THR A 56 5.75 4.90 8.95
N ALA A 57 5.31 3.68 9.24
CA ALA A 57 4.11 3.09 8.64
C ALA A 57 2.87 3.94 8.94
N TRP A 58 2.68 4.33 10.19
CA TRP A 58 1.61 5.21 10.64
C TRP A 58 1.57 6.54 9.87
N THR A 59 2.73 7.20 9.78
CA THR A 59 2.85 8.47 9.04
C THR A 59 2.43 8.33 7.57
N VAL A 60 2.75 7.19 6.93
CA VAL A 60 2.34 6.94 5.53
C VAL A 60 0.85 6.67 5.43
N LEU A 61 0.29 5.85 6.32
CA LEU A 61 -1.13 5.49 6.31
C LEU A 61 -2.06 6.69 6.57
N THR A 62 -1.59 7.69 7.32
CA THR A 62 -2.40 8.86 7.74
C THR A 62 -2.13 10.13 6.93
N ASP A 63 -1.25 10.08 5.94
CA ASP A 63 -0.89 11.21 5.08
C ASP A 63 -1.84 11.36 3.88
N TYR A 64 -3.14 11.40 4.16
CA TYR A 64 -4.21 11.33 3.16
C TYR A 64 -4.07 12.34 2.02
N VAL A 65 -3.67 13.57 2.33
CA VAL A 65 -3.55 14.65 1.33
C VAL A 65 -2.49 14.34 0.28
N ARG A 66 -1.49 13.53 0.63
CA ARG A 66 -0.41 13.13 -0.28
C ARG A 66 -0.65 11.81 -1.00
N PHE A 67 -1.76 11.11 -0.78
CA PHE A 67 -2.07 9.88 -1.52
C PHE A 67 -2.03 10.07 -3.05
N PRO A 68 -2.48 11.19 -3.62
CA PRO A 68 -2.35 11.43 -5.08
C PRO A 68 -0.92 11.38 -5.61
N GLU A 69 0.09 11.58 -4.75
CA GLU A 69 1.50 11.55 -5.17
C GLU A 69 2.02 10.13 -5.39
N PHE A 70 1.42 9.11 -4.75
CA PHE A 70 1.96 7.76 -4.78
C PHE A 70 0.92 6.65 -4.98
N VAL A 71 -0.38 6.90 -4.80
CA VAL A 71 -1.44 5.90 -5.01
C VAL A 71 -2.05 6.06 -6.40
N PRO A 72 -1.82 5.10 -7.32
CA PRO A 72 -2.41 5.14 -8.66
C PRO A 72 -3.94 5.20 -8.60
N GLY A 73 -4.52 6.03 -9.45
CA GLY A 73 -5.96 6.22 -9.53
C GLY A 73 -6.55 7.17 -8.49
N ILE A 74 -5.77 7.68 -7.53
CA ILE A 74 -6.20 8.77 -6.66
C ILE A 74 -5.70 10.10 -7.24
N HIS A 75 -6.62 11.01 -7.55
CA HIS A 75 -6.29 12.31 -8.15
C HIS A 75 -6.33 13.45 -7.14
N ALA A 76 -7.19 13.33 -6.12
CA ALA A 76 -7.27 14.30 -5.02
C ALA A 76 -7.85 13.65 -3.77
N ASN A 77 -7.32 14.04 -2.62
CA ASN A 77 -7.87 13.77 -1.30
C ASN A 77 -7.96 15.08 -0.53
N GLN A 78 -9.11 15.32 0.08
CA GLN A 78 -9.35 16.46 0.94
C GLN A 78 -9.94 16.01 2.28
N VAL A 79 -9.33 16.42 3.38
CA VAL A 79 -9.91 16.25 4.71
C VAL A 79 -10.95 17.34 4.91
N LEU A 80 -12.24 16.99 4.94
CA LEU A 80 -13.36 17.90 5.09
C LEU A 80 -13.63 18.22 6.57
N GLU A 81 -13.49 17.20 7.43
CA GLU A 81 -13.77 17.29 8.85
C GLU A 81 -12.77 16.42 9.63
N SER A 82 -12.40 16.91 10.83
CA SER A 82 -11.56 16.15 11.76
C SER A 82 -12.07 16.39 13.18
N ARG A 83 -12.61 15.34 13.84
CA ARG A 83 -13.13 15.39 15.21
C ARG A 83 -12.87 14.08 15.95
N ASN A 84 -12.40 14.19 17.19
CA ASN A 84 -12.31 13.06 18.15
C ASN A 84 -11.68 11.78 17.57
N GLY A 85 -10.55 11.93 16.81
CA GLY A 85 -9.86 10.80 16.20
C GLY A 85 -10.46 10.31 14.87
N GLY A 86 -11.64 10.80 14.47
CA GLY A 86 -12.27 10.51 13.19
C GLY A 86 -12.09 11.64 12.18
N LYS A 87 -11.99 11.28 10.89
CA LYS A 87 -11.90 12.22 9.77
C LYS A 87 -12.92 11.87 8.70
N ILE A 88 -13.50 12.90 8.08
CA ILE A 88 -14.24 12.75 6.82
C ILE A 88 -13.32 13.19 5.69
N ILE A 89 -13.09 12.30 4.75
CA ILE A 89 -12.19 12.53 3.62
C ILE A 89 -13.03 12.44 2.34
N GLU A 90 -12.93 13.45 1.49
CA GLU A 90 -13.40 13.37 0.11
C GLU A 90 -12.26 12.93 -0.77
N GLN A 91 -12.51 11.91 -1.59
CA GLN A 91 -11.56 11.36 -2.54
C GLN A 91 -12.12 11.43 -3.95
N ARG A 92 -11.32 11.94 -4.88
CA ARG A 92 -11.58 11.88 -6.32
C ARG A 92 -10.51 11.03 -6.98
N GLY A 93 -10.96 10.16 -7.89
CA GLY A 93 -10.04 9.28 -8.57
C GLY A 93 -10.72 8.43 -9.64
N GLU A 94 -10.07 7.36 -10.00
CA GLU A 94 -10.59 6.33 -10.88
C GLU A 94 -10.24 4.94 -10.34
N VAL A 95 -11.16 4.01 -10.48
CA VAL A 95 -10.87 2.58 -10.31
C VAL A 95 -10.21 2.09 -11.60
N ILE A 96 -9.02 1.50 -11.47
CA ILE A 96 -8.22 1.00 -12.58
C ILE A 96 -8.06 -0.51 -12.44
N SER A 97 -8.48 -1.28 -13.45
CA SER A 97 -8.22 -2.72 -13.54
C SER A 97 -8.03 -3.13 -14.99
N GLY A 98 -6.78 -3.35 -15.40
CA GLY A 98 -6.44 -3.55 -16.81
C GLY A 98 -6.83 -2.34 -17.66
N GLN A 99 -7.72 -2.57 -18.64
CA GLN A 99 -8.28 -1.49 -19.49
C GLN A 99 -9.52 -0.84 -18.89
N PHE A 100 -10.08 -1.42 -17.83
CA PHE A 100 -11.25 -0.86 -17.16
C PHE A 100 -10.85 0.37 -16.36
N ARG A 101 -11.58 1.48 -16.59
CA ARG A 101 -11.43 2.73 -15.86
C ARG A 101 -12.79 3.28 -15.51
N MET A 102 -12.99 3.60 -14.24
CA MET A 102 -14.21 4.20 -13.76
C MET A 102 -13.89 5.37 -12.84
N PRO A 103 -14.12 6.61 -13.30
CA PRO A 103 -13.92 7.79 -12.46
C PRO A 103 -14.94 7.82 -11.31
N TYR A 104 -14.53 8.34 -10.17
CA TYR A 104 -15.41 8.51 -9.02
C TYR A 104 -15.06 9.72 -8.17
N THR A 105 -16.06 10.17 -7.43
CA THR A 105 -15.92 11.01 -6.24
C THR A 105 -16.69 10.31 -5.13
N GLY A 106 -16.06 10.18 -3.98
CA GLY A 106 -16.66 9.53 -2.82
C GLY A 106 -16.15 10.13 -1.52
N GLN A 107 -16.93 9.96 -0.47
CA GLN A 107 -16.53 10.35 0.89
C GLN A 107 -16.38 9.11 1.75
N MET A 108 -15.43 9.15 2.66
CA MET A 108 -15.20 8.11 3.62
C MET A 108 -14.99 8.71 5.01
N ARG A 109 -15.47 8.00 6.02
CA ARG A 109 -15.09 8.23 7.42
C ARG A 109 -13.91 7.34 7.73
N VAL A 110 -12.89 7.92 8.32
CA VAL A 110 -11.72 7.19 8.82
C VAL A 110 -11.61 7.40 10.32
N GLU A 111 -11.53 6.32 11.07
CA GLU A 111 -11.25 6.31 12.50
C GLU A 111 -9.82 5.83 12.71
N GLU A 112 -9.03 6.64 13.42
CA GLU A 112 -7.61 6.42 13.62
C GLU A 112 -7.33 5.85 15.01
N HIS A 113 -6.74 4.66 15.07
CA HIS A 113 -6.26 4.01 16.30
C HIS A 113 -4.73 4.02 16.27
N ALA A 114 -4.16 5.08 16.87
CA ALA A 114 -2.72 5.36 16.74
C ALA A 114 -1.85 4.17 17.17
N GLY A 115 -1.01 3.69 16.26
CA GLY A 115 -0.15 2.53 16.47
C GLY A 115 -0.82 1.17 16.27
N GLU A 116 -2.13 1.10 16.09
CA GLU A 116 -2.90 -0.14 15.89
C GLU A 116 -3.42 -0.26 14.46
N GLY A 117 -4.02 0.81 13.91
CA GLY A 117 -4.57 0.79 12.56
C GLY A 117 -5.61 1.86 12.28
N LEU A 118 -6.35 1.67 11.19
CA LEU A 118 -7.41 2.57 10.71
C LEU A 118 -8.65 1.76 10.38
N GLU A 119 -9.83 2.28 10.74
CA GLU A 119 -11.11 1.81 10.22
C GLU A 119 -11.68 2.82 9.22
N ILE A 120 -12.19 2.32 8.12
CA ILE A 120 -12.71 3.12 7.01
C ILE A 120 -14.14 2.69 6.71
N LEU A 121 -15.07 3.64 6.72
CA LEU A 121 -16.43 3.44 6.24
C LEU A 121 -16.65 4.34 5.02
N PHE A 122 -16.96 3.74 3.87
CA PHE A 122 -17.28 4.48 2.66
C PHE A 122 -18.71 5.01 2.73
N LEU A 123 -18.85 6.34 2.75
CA LEU A 123 -20.14 7.02 2.93
C LEU A 123 -20.85 7.29 1.60
N SER A 124 -20.08 7.43 0.52
CA SER A 124 -20.63 7.67 -0.82
C SER A 124 -19.65 7.17 -1.90
N GLY A 125 -20.06 7.28 -3.17
CA GLY A 125 -19.28 6.81 -4.31
C GLY A 125 -19.47 5.33 -4.60
N PRO A 126 -18.57 4.72 -5.41
CA PRO A 126 -18.73 3.35 -5.92
C PRO A 126 -18.58 2.26 -4.85
N PHE A 127 -18.00 2.60 -3.70
CA PHE A 127 -17.78 1.69 -2.58
C PHE A 127 -18.69 2.00 -1.39
N LYS A 128 -19.80 2.74 -1.62
CA LYS A 128 -20.72 3.10 -0.55
C LYS A 128 -21.10 1.89 0.29
N ASP A 129 -21.09 2.05 1.62
CA ASP A 129 -21.34 1.05 2.66
C ASP A 129 -20.26 -0.05 2.78
N ALA A 130 -19.23 -0.05 1.92
CA ALA A 130 -18.07 -0.91 2.12
C ALA A 130 -17.28 -0.48 3.36
N ARG A 131 -16.55 -1.42 3.93
CA ARG A 131 -15.64 -1.20 5.06
C ARG A 131 -14.21 -1.54 4.64
N GLY A 132 -13.30 -0.68 5.00
CA GLY A 132 -11.86 -0.90 4.90
C GLY A 132 -11.24 -0.93 6.28
N GLU A 133 -10.15 -1.66 6.46
CA GLU A 133 -9.44 -1.72 7.72
C GLU A 133 -7.95 -1.94 7.46
N TRP A 134 -7.11 -1.08 8.02
CA TRP A 134 -5.68 -1.33 8.13
C TRP A 134 -5.35 -1.74 9.56
N ASN A 135 -4.67 -2.85 9.71
CA ASN A 135 -4.15 -3.32 11.00
C ASN A 135 -2.63 -3.38 10.96
N MET A 136 -2.00 -2.89 12.02
CA MET A 136 -0.55 -2.97 12.25
C MET A 136 -0.28 -3.99 13.35
N GLN A 137 0.44 -5.05 13.02
CA GLN A 137 0.90 -6.05 13.97
C GLN A 137 2.38 -5.78 14.27
N PRO A 138 2.70 -5.28 15.47
CA PRO A 138 4.09 -5.03 15.86
C PRO A 138 4.93 -6.29 15.75
N GLY A 139 6.17 -6.14 15.27
CA GLY A 139 7.10 -7.26 15.11
C GLY A 139 8.33 -6.86 14.31
N ARG A 140 9.22 -7.82 14.08
CA ARG A 140 10.36 -7.68 13.19
C ARG A 140 10.40 -8.89 12.25
N PRO A 141 9.87 -8.75 11.01
CA PRO A 141 9.34 -7.55 10.37
C PRO A 141 7.98 -7.10 10.92
N LEU A 142 7.66 -5.81 10.75
CA LEU A 142 6.32 -5.27 10.97
C LEU A 142 5.38 -5.90 9.94
N LYS A 143 4.23 -6.39 10.36
CA LYS A 143 3.18 -6.88 9.45
C LYS A 143 2.02 -5.90 9.43
N LEU A 144 1.62 -5.51 8.22
CA LEU A 144 0.39 -4.74 8.00
C LEU A 144 -0.60 -5.61 7.21
N THR A 145 -1.88 -5.49 7.55
CA THR A 145 -2.97 -6.10 6.78
C THR A 145 -3.96 -5.02 6.39
N TYR A 146 -4.45 -5.09 5.16
CA TYR A 146 -5.59 -4.32 4.70
C TYR A 146 -6.72 -5.27 4.35
N ARG A 147 -7.89 -5.04 4.93
CA ARG A 147 -9.11 -5.79 4.66
C ARG A 147 -10.14 -4.86 4.04
N MET A 148 -10.78 -5.30 2.98
CA MET A 148 -11.93 -4.65 2.36
C MET A 148 -13.11 -5.62 2.35
N ASP A 149 -14.26 -5.16 2.83
CA ASP A 149 -15.49 -5.92 2.97
C ASP A 149 -16.61 -5.15 2.27
N MET A 150 -17.22 -5.73 1.25
CA MET A 150 -18.23 -5.07 0.44
C MET A 150 -19.37 -5.99 0.03
N ASP A 151 -20.53 -5.39 -0.20
CA ASP A 151 -21.70 -6.03 -0.81
C ASP A 151 -21.68 -5.79 -2.32
N LEU A 152 -21.57 -6.87 -3.10
CA LEU A 152 -21.51 -6.81 -4.55
C LEU A 152 -22.78 -6.21 -5.19
N MET A 153 -23.93 -6.31 -4.51
CA MET A 153 -25.18 -5.69 -4.98
C MET A 153 -25.15 -4.16 -4.88
N LYS A 154 -24.25 -3.61 -4.09
CA LYS A 154 -24.12 -2.16 -3.87
C LYS A 154 -22.96 -1.53 -4.65
N THR A 155 -22.19 -2.34 -5.36
CA THR A 155 -21.09 -1.85 -6.20
C THR A 155 -21.56 -1.64 -7.65
N PRO A 156 -20.99 -0.68 -8.37
CA PRO A 156 -21.27 -0.47 -9.79
C PRO A 156 -20.55 -1.49 -10.69
N PHE A 157 -19.79 -2.43 -10.12
CA PHE A 157 -19.03 -3.41 -10.89
C PHE A 157 -19.93 -4.57 -11.33
N PRO A 158 -19.78 -5.06 -12.57
CA PRO A 158 -20.43 -6.29 -12.97
C PRO A 158 -20.05 -7.44 -12.01
N PRO A 159 -21.02 -8.16 -11.42
CA PRO A 159 -20.72 -9.16 -10.39
C PRO A 159 -19.64 -10.19 -10.76
N PRO A 160 -19.55 -10.69 -12.03
CA PRO A 160 -18.49 -11.61 -12.41
C PRO A 160 -17.08 -10.99 -12.42
N LEU A 161 -16.96 -9.67 -12.55
CA LEU A 161 -15.68 -8.95 -12.61
C LEU A 161 -15.28 -8.35 -11.26
N ALA A 162 -16.24 -8.12 -10.37
CA ALA A 162 -16.02 -7.45 -9.11
C ALA A 162 -14.91 -8.08 -8.24
N PRO A 163 -14.79 -9.42 -8.10
CA PRO A 163 -13.71 -10.03 -7.33
C PRO A 163 -12.32 -9.69 -7.89
N ALA A 164 -12.14 -9.80 -9.21
CA ALA A 164 -10.86 -9.50 -9.85
C ALA A 164 -10.50 -8.00 -9.75
N ILE A 165 -11.49 -7.12 -9.89
CA ILE A 165 -11.29 -5.66 -9.73
C ILE A 165 -10.88 -5.34 -8.29
N ALA A 166 -11.59 -5.88 -7.31
CA ALA A 166 -11.30 -5.65 -5.90
C ALA A 166 -9.94 -6.22 -5.47
N GLU A 167 -9.61 -7.44 -5.92
CA GLU A 167 -8.29 -8.04 -5.70
C GLU A 167 -7.18 -7.15 -6.24
N GLN A 168 -7.29 -6.72 -7.50
CA GLN A 168 -6.30 -5.86 -8.14
C GLN A 168 -6.15 -4.53 -7.40
N GLN A 169 -7.25 -3.97 -6.92
CA GLN A 169 -7.24 -2.71 -6.18
C GLN A 169 -6.51 -2.86 -4.83
N VAL A 170 -6.85 -3.89 -4.06
CA VAL A 170 -6.21 -4.17 -2.75
C VAL A 170 -4.72 -4.49 -2.95
N ARG A 171 -4.38 -5.29 -3.95
CA ARG A 171 -2.99 -5.61 -4.31
C ARG A 171 -2.20 -4.34 -4.60
N THR A 172 -2.72 -3.48 -5.45
CA THR A 172 -2.09 -2.20 -5.80
C THR A 172 -1.85 -1.35 -4.54
N TRP A 173 -2.85 -1.23 -3.66
CA TRP A 173 -2.70 -0.45 -2.43
C TRP A 173 -1.61 -1.02 -1.52
N VAL A 174 -1.67 -2.30 -1.20
CA VAL A 174 -0.66 -2.95 -0.34
C VAL A 174 0.76 -2.73 -0.88
N GLU A 175 0.96 -2.89 -2.18
CA GLU A 175 2.27 -2.70 -2.82
C GLU A 175 2.74 -1.24 -2.81
N VAL A 176 1.85 -0.29 -3.15
CA VAL A 176 2.27 1.12 -3.23
C VAL A 176 2.51 1.72 -1.84
N PHE A 177 1.69 1.34 -0.85
CA PHE A 177 1.93 1.75 0.53
C PHE A 177 3.24 1.16 1.06
N GLY A 178 3.52 -0.10 0.76
CA GLY A 178 4.79 -0.74 1.12
C GLY A 178 6.01 -0.01 0.51
N ARG A 179 5.97 0.30 -0.78
CA ARG A 179 7.04 1.06 -1.46
C ARG A 179 7.21 2.46 -0.86
N GLU A 180 6.11 3.17 -0.58
CA GLU A 180 6.18 4.50 0.01
C GLU A 180 6.74 4.49 1.43
N MET A 181 6.40 3.48 2.24
CA MET A 181 6.97 3.29 3.57
C MET A 181 8.49 3.09 3.51
N GLU A 182 8.98 2.21 2.63
CA GLU A 182 10.42 1.99 2.46
C GLU A 182 11.13 3.25 1.92
N ARG A 183 10.51 4.00 1.01
CA ARG A 183 11.04 5.27 0.52
C ARG A 183 11.20 6.32 1.62
N ARG A 184 10.25 6.38 2.58
CA ARG A 184 10.31 7.33 3.70
C ARG A 184 11.27 6.89 4.81
N LYS A 185 11.55 5.60 4.93
CA LYS A 185 12.58 5.08 5.84
C LYS A 185 13.98 5.55 5.47
N ALA A 186 14.24 5.69 4.16
CA ALA A 186 15.56 6.05 3.64
C ALA A 186 15.91 7.56 3.79
N LYS A 187 14.99 8.37 4.31
CA LYS A 187 15.18 9.80 4.61
C LYS A 187 15.41 10.03 6.09
#